data_9477aa2dffe700ce2a052365bec2bce6
#
_entry.id   9477aa2dffe700ce2a052365bec2bce6
#
_cell.length_a   1.000
_cell.length_b   1.000
_cell.length_c   1.000
_cell.angle_alpha   90.00
_cell.angle_beta   90.00
_cell.angle_gamma   90.00
#
_symmetry.space_group_name_H-M   'P 1'
#
loop_
_entity.id
_entity.type
_entity.pdbx_description
1 polymer ?
#
loop_
_entity_poly.entity_id
_entity_poly.type
_entity_poly.pdbx_seq_one_letter_code
_entity_poly.pdbx_strand_id
1 'polypeptide(L)'
;EGALAALGAVPGKPVLVLFGTTDVTATILKAAEKLELTKKFTFLAGSVGADANTLLALGVKPTTIDGIISASFLPDAKDLTDPYVKQFIDINTRYNKGVVFDNYVLAGMNSAMLTVQALRAAGKNLTRAGLMAAIEAKGSKFASAGLVPLGYSATSRVGYNGYWVSQLNAKGEGKPYGGKLVIYTTDSGAGAVEVSTFVRPTMPKNGIPTNS
;
A
#
# COMPACT_ATOMS: atom_id res chain seq x y z
N GLU A 1 -17.89 21.16 5.84
CA GLU A 1 -19.13 20.54 6.36
C GLU A 1 -20.30 20.72 5.37
N GLY A 2 -20.54 21.93 4.82
CA GLY A 2 -21.68 22.18 3.92
C GLY A 2 -21.75 21.26 2.69
N ALA A 3 -20.62 21.00 2.03
CA ALA A 3 -20.57 20.07 0.89
C ALA A 3 -20.96 18.64 1.28
N LEU A 4 -20.51 18.15 2.46
CA LEU A 4 -20.89 16.82 2.95
C LEU A 4 -22.38 16.75 3.28
N ALA A 5 -22.96 17.79 3.89
CA ALA A 5 -24.38 17.86 4.18
C ALA A 5 -25.22 17.81 2.89
N ALA A 6 -24.82 18.58 1.87
CA ALA A 6 -25.47 18.56 0.55
C ALA A 6 -25.39 17.18 -0.12
N LEU A 7 -24.22 16.52 -0.10
CA LEU A 7 -24.05 15.16 -0.60
C LEU A 7 -24.85 14.13 0.22
N GLY A 8 -24.98 14.34 1.52
CA GLY A 8 -25.82 13.51 2.40
C GLY A 8 -27.30 13.52 2.04
N ALA A 9 -27.79 14.59 1.44
CA ALA A 9 -29.17 14.72 0.97
C ALA A 9 -29.44 13.97 -0.36
N VAL A 10 -28.39 13.54 -1.09
CA VAL A 10 -28.54 12.79 -2.35
C VAL A 10 -29.19 11.43 -2.07
N PRO A 11 -30.19 10.99 -2.85
CA PRO A 11 -30.80 9.67 -2.68
C PRO A 11 -29.83 8.51 -2.81
N GLY A 12 -30.09 7.40 -2.12
CA GLY A 12 -29.28 6.19 -2.19
C GLY A 12 -28.05 6.23 -1.25
N LYS A 13 -27.01 5.47 -1.60
CA LYS A 13 -25.73 5.38 -0.85
C LYS A 13 -24.59 5.84 -1.75
N PRO A 14 -24.30 7.14 -1.81
CA PRO A 14 -23.24 7.65 -2.67
C PRO A 14 -21.86 7.13 -2.28
N VAL A 15 -20.97 6.99 -3.27
CA VAL A 15 -19.55 6.70 -3.05
C VAL A 15 -18.81 8.03 -2.90
N LEU A 16 -18.10 8.19 -1.79
CA LEU A 16 -17.24 9.35 -1.56
C LEU A 16 -15.79 8.93 -1.77
N VAL A 17 -15.21 9.41 -2.87
CA VAL A 17 -13.80 9.15 -3.21
C VAL A 17 -12.92 10.19 -2.54
N LEU A 18 -12.02 9.73 -1.66
CA LEU A 18 -11.08 10.55 -0.90
C LEU A 18 -9.67 10.34 -1.45
N PHE A 19 -9.20 11.28 -2.25
CA PHE A 19 -7.88 11.26 -2.84
C PHE A 19 -7.01 12.35 -2.22
N GLY A 20 -6.48 12.07 -1.03
CA GLY A 20 -5.69 13.01 -0.25
C GLY A 20 -4.78 12.31 0.76
N THR A 21 -4.08 13.11 1.55
CA THR A 21 -3.28 12.64 2.68
C THR A 21 -4.15 12.15 3.83
N THR A 22 -3.58 11.44 4.79
CA THR A 22 -4.34 10.84 5.89
C THR A 22 -5.02 11.88 6.78
N ASP A 23 -4.38 13.03 7.00
CA ASP A 23 -4.92 14.15 7.78
C ASP A 23 -6.16 14.79 7.11
N VAL A 24 -6.12 14.97 5.78
CA VAL A 24 -7.26 15.43 4.99
C VAL A 24 -8.40 14.43 5.07
N THR A 25 -8.10 13.14 4.88
CA THR A 25 -9.09 12.06 5.01
C THR A 25 -9.70 12.04 6.40
N ALA A 26 -8.89 12.12 7.47
CA ALA A 26 -9.37 12.19 8.84
C ALA A 26 -10.31 13.37 9.07
N THR A 27 -9.98 14.54 8.53
CA THR A 27 -10.82 15.75 8.64
C THR A 27 -12.19 15.53 8.01
N ILE A 28 -12.26 14.91 6.84
CA ILE A 28 -13.52 14.62 6.14
C ILE A 28 -14.33 13.56 6.89
N LEU A 29 -13.68 12.47 7.35
CA LEU A 29 -14.35 11.42 8.11
C LEU A 29 -14.93 11.93 9.44
N LYS A 30 -14.19 12.77 10.18
CA LYS A 30 -14.67 13.40 11.41
C LYS A 30 -15.83 14.37 11.16
N ALA A 31 -15.82 15.09 10.03
CA ALA A 31 -16.94 15.90 9.64
C ALA A 31 -18.19 15.04 9.30
N ALA A 32 -18.00 13.88 8.66
CA ALA A 32 -19.08 12.93 8.43
C ALA A 32 -19.61 12.32 9.73
N GLU A 33 -18.74 12.07 10.71
CA GLU A 33 -19.15 11.63 12.07
C GLU A 33 -20.01 12.67 12.76
N LYS A 34 -19.59 13.94 12.73
CA LYS A 34 -20.32 15.05 13.34
C LYS A 34 -21.70 15.27 12.72
N LEU A 35 -21.81 15.02 11.41
CA LEU A 35 -23.08 15.14 10.66
C LEU A 35 -23.91 13.85 10.67
N GLU A 36 -23.46 12.79 11.37
CA GLU A 36 -24.09 11.46 11.41
C GLU A 36 -24.25 10.80 10.04
N LEU A 37 -23.35 11.14 9.09
CA LEU A 37 -23.39 10.71 7.69
C LEU A 37 -22.47 9.50 7.39
N THR A 38 -21.81 8.91 8.39
CA THR A 38 -20.85 7.81 8.18
C THR A 38 -21.46 6.59 7.51
N LYS A 39 -22.72 6.27 7.81
CA LYS A 39 -23.46 5.15 7.18
C LYS A 39 -24.10 5.52 5.84
N LYS A 40 -24.20 6.82 5.55
CA LYS A 40 -24.78 7.32 4.29
C LYS A 40 -23.86 7.09 3.10
N PHE A 41 -22.54 7.16 3.32
CA PHE A 41 -21.55 7.03 2.27
C PHE A 41 -20.90 5.64 2.24
N THR A 42 -20.45 5.23 1.06
CA THR A 42 -19.36 4.27 0.92
C THR A 42 -18.09 5.09 0.73
N PHE A 43 -17.11 4.95 1.62
CA PHE A 43 -15.84 5.66 1.51
C PHE A 43 -14.84 4.82 0.71
N LEU A 44 -14.25 5.46 -0.30
CA LEU A 44 -13.16 4.91 -1.07
C LEU A 44 -11.96 5.87 -0.92
N ALA A 45 -10.86 5.40 -0.37
CA ALA A 45 -9.69 6.22 -0.10
C ALA A 45 -8.44 5.66 -0.77
N GLY A 46 -7.53 6.54 -1.20
CA GLY A 46 -6.21 6.13 -1.65
C GLY A 46 -5.42 5.46 -0.53
N SER A 47 -4.40 4.65 -0.88
CA SER A 47 -3.59 3.89 0.09
C SER A 47 -2.98 4.74 1.21
N VAL A 48 -2.52 5.95 0.88
CA VAL A 48 -1.99 6.91 1.88
C VAL A 48 -3.12 7.43 2.77
N GLY A 49 -4.24 7.87 2.18
CA GLY A 49 -5.38 8.40 2.93
C GLY A 49 -6.09 7.38 3.83
N ALA A 50 -5.93 6.09 3.53
CA ALA A 50 -6.55 4.99 4.28
C ALA A 50 -5.62 4.38 5.34
N ASP A 51 -4.52 5.04 5.73
CA ASP A 51 -3.69 4.51 6.83
C ASP A 51 -4.45 4.53 8.15
N ALA A 52 -4.91 3.36 8.56
CA ALA A 52 -5.81 3.20 9.68
C ALA A 52 -5.19 3.58 11.03
N ASN A 53 -3.88 3.34 11.21
CA ASN A 53 -3.20 3.69 12.47
C ASN A 53 -3.18 5.21 12.65
N THR A 54 -2.85 5.94 11.59
CA THR A 54 -2.86 7.41 11.60
C THR A 54 -4.28 7.96 11.70
N LEU A 55 -5.26 7.39 11.01
CA LEU A 55 -6.67 7.79 11.14
C LEU A 55 -7.15 7.67 12.59
N LEU A 56 -6.88 6.56 13.25
CA LEU A 56 -7.21 6.33 14.67
C LEU A 56 -6.48 7.33 15.59
N ALA A 57 -5.19 7.56 15.36
CA ALA A 57 -4.39 8.52 16.12
C ALA A 57 -4.91 9.96 15.95
N LEU A 58 -5.47 10.30 14.81
CA LEU A 58 -6.12 11.58 14.52
C LEU A 58 -7.56 11.66 15.07
N GLY A 59 -8.04 10.63 15.76
CA GLY A 59 -9.31 10.61 16.46
C GLY A 59 -10.51 10.21 15.59
N VAL A 60 -10.30 9.58 14.44
CA VAL A 60 -11.39 8.95 13.68
C VAL A 60 -11.86 7.72 14.42
N LYS A 61 -13.17 7.52 14.55
CA LYS A 61 -13.74 6.38 15.29
C LYS A 61 -13.49 5.05 14.55
N PRO A 62 -13.22 3.95 15.28
CA PRO A 62 -13.12 2.60 14.70
C PRO A 62 -14.33 2.22 13.82
N THR A 63 -15.52 2.62 14.23
CA THR A 63 -16.78 2.36 13.48
C THR A 63 -16.88 3.15 12.18
N THR A 64 -16.11 4.23 12.03
CA THR A 64 -16.04 5.03 10.80
C THR A 64 -15.00 4.47 9.84
N ILE A 65 -13.91 3.90 10.39
CA ILE A 65 -12.88 3.24 9.59
C ILE A 65 -13.39 1.93 9.00
N ASP A 66 -14.26 1.23 9.74
CA ASP A 66 -14.85 -0.04 9.31
C ASP A 66 -15.62 0.11 8.00
N GLY A 67 -15.20 -0.63 6.99
CA GLY A 67 -15.80 -0.61 5.68
C GLY A 67 -15.17 0.36 4.66
N ILE A 68 -14.15 1.16 5.04
CA ILE A 68 -13.41 1.97 4.05
C ILE A 68 -12.74 1.05 3.03
N ILE A 69 -12.99 1.29 1.76
CA ILE A 69 -12.37 0.58 0.65
C ILE A 69 -11.11 1.32 0.23
N SER A 70 -10.02 0.60 0.02
CA SER A 70 -8.75 1.15 -0.43
C SER A 70 -8.05 0.21 -1.41
N ALA A 71 -6.98 0.68 -2.01
CA ALA A 71 -6.12 -0.13 -2.87
C ALA A 71 -4.68 0.00 -2.40
N SER A 72 -3.92 -1.09 -2.49
CA SER A 72 -2.51 -1.12 -2.14
C SER A 72 -1.74 -2.05 -3.07
N PHE A 73 -0.44 -1.83 -3.20
CA PHE A 73 0.48 -2.76 -3.84
C PHE A 73 1.28 -3.60 -2.82
N LEU A 74 1.28 -3.18 -1.55
CA LEU A 74 1.90 -3.92 -0.44
C LEU A 74 0.84 -4.73 0.34
N PRO A 75 1.23 -5.80 1.04
CA PRO A 75 0.37 -6.44 2.02
C PRO A 75 0.04 -5.48 3.17
N ASP A 76 -0.96 -5.80 3.97
CA ASP A 76 -1.22 -5.08 5.22
C ASP A 76 -0.10 -5.36 6.23
N ALA A 77 0.39 -4.32 6.91
CA ALA A 77 1.45 -4.46 7.92
C ALA A 77 1.04 -5.32 9.14
N LYS A 78 -0.25 -5.57 9.31
CA LYS A 78 -0.81 -6.44 10.36
C LYS A 78 -1.03 -7.89 9.87
N ASP A 79 -0.73 -8.19 8.61
CA ASP A 79 -0.83 -9.56 8.08
C ASP A 79 0.36 -10.41 8.52
N LEU A 80 0.27 -11.00 9.70
CA LEU A 80 1.30 -11.87 10.25
C LEU A 80 1.43 -13.22 9.53
N THR A 81 0.61 -13.50 8.53
CA THR A 81 0.76 -14.68 7.67
C THR A 81 1.73 -14.44 6.51
N ASP A 82 1.93 -13.17 6.14
CA ASP A 82 2.84 -12.79 5.08
C ASP A 82 4.31 -12.91 5.51
N PRO A 83 5.16 -13.64 4.76
CA PRO A 83 6.56 -13.88 5.15
C PRO A 83 7.43 -12.61 5.11
N TYR A 84 7.12 -11.64 4.24
CA TYR A 84 7.84 -10.36 4.21
C TYR A 84 7.48 -9.49 5.41
N VAL A 85 6.19 -9.41 5.76
CA VAL A 85 5.72 -8.68 6.94
C VAL A 85 6.37 -9.25 8.19
N LYS A 86 6.35 -10.58 8.39
CA LYS A 86 7.01 -11.23 9.54
C LYS A 86 8.48 -10.90 9.65
N GLN A 87 9.22 -11.04 8.55
CA GLN A 87 10.67 -10.78 8.54
C GLN A 87 10.96 -9.29 8.82
N PHE A 88 10.18 -8.38 8.27
CA PHE A 88 10.35 -6.96 8.51
C PHE A 88 10.00 -6.56 9.95
N ILE A 89 8.99 -7.16 10.55
CA ILE A 89 8.69 -7.00 11.98
C ILE A 89 9.88 -7.45 12.84
N ASP A 90 10.49 -8.61 12.54
CA ASP A 90 11.65 -9.11 13.26
C ASP A 90 12.85 -8.14 13.16
N ILE A 91 13.10 -7.62 11.95
CA ILE A 91 14.16 -6.63 11.73
C ILE A 91 13.84 -5.33 12.49
N ASN A 92 12.61 -4.82 12.38
CA ASN A 92 12.19 -3.60 13.07
C ASN A 92 12.35 -3.73 14.59
N THR A 93 11.89 -4.83 15.16
CA THR A 93 12.00 -5.10 16.60
C THR A 93 13.44 -5.14 17.07
N ARG A 94 14.34 -5.70 16.26
CA ARG A 94 15.75 -5.85 16.60
C ARG A 94 16.55 -4.57 16.47
N TYR A 95 16.33 -3.81 15.41
CA TYR A 95 17.21 -2.70 15.04
C TYR A 95 16.56 -1.31 15.17
N ASN A 96 15.24 -1.23 15.30
CA ASN A 96 14.49 0.01 15.34
C ASN A 96 13.56 0.04 16.57
N LYS A 97 14.17 -0.19 17.73
CA LYS A 97 13.46 -0.32 19.01
C LYS A 97 12.57 0.89 19.30
N GLY A 98 11.35 0.64 19.73
CA GLY A 98 10.38 1.69 20.09
C GLY A 98 9.59 2.25 18.91
N VAL A 99 9.89 1.87 17.67
CA VAL A 99 9.09 2.26 16.51
C VAL A 99 8.01 1.20 16.24
N VAL A 100 6.77 1.64 16.23
CA VAL A 100 5.62 0.78 15.88
C VAL A 100 5.72 0.39 14.41
N PHE A 101 5.60 -0.91 14.13
CA PHE A 101 5.56 -1.40 12.75
C PHE A 101 4.18 -1.13 12.15
N ASP A 102 4.13 -0.31 11.13
CA ASP A 102 2.94 0.10 10.41
C ASP A 102 3.16 0.02 8.88
N ASN A 103 2.18 0.46 8.10
CA ASN A 103 2.28 0.45 6.64
C ASN A 103 3.38 1.38 6.11
N TYR A 104 3.72 2.46 6.81
CA TYR A 104 4.81 3.35 6.41
C TYR A 104 6.17 2.70 6.66
N VAL A 105 6.35 2.05 7.82
CA VAL A 105 7.57 1.29 8.13
C VAL A 105 7.75 0.13 7.15
N LEU A 106 6.69 -0.61 6.85
CA LEU A 106 6.69 -1.67 5.83
C LEU A 106 7.14 -1.12 4.46
N ALA A 107 6.58 0.00 4.03
CA ALA A 107 6.93 0.63 2.75
C ALA A 107 8.39 1.10 2.73
N GLY A 108 8.87 1.71 3.82
CA GLY A 108 10.25 2.15 3.97
C GLY A 108 11.26 0.99 3.92
N MET A 109 10.98 -0.09 4.65
CA MET A 109 11.84 -1.29 4.67
C MET A 109 11.86 -2.00 3.32
N ASN A 110 10.70 -2.08 2.64
CA ASN A 110 10.63 -2.61 1.29
C ASN A 110 11.43 -1.76 0.29
N SER A 111 11.35 -0.44 0.38
CA SER A 111 12.15 0.48 -0.44
C SER A 111 13.66 0.32 -0.18
N ALA A 112 14.05 0.14 1.08
CA ALA A 112 15.44 -0.12 1.45
C ALA A 112 15.94 -1.45 0.85
N MET A 113 15.12 -2.51 0.91
CA MET A 113 15.44 -3.81 0.31
C MET A 113 15.61 -3.71 -1.22
N LEU A 114 14.73 -2.98 -1.91
CA LEU A 114 14.85 -2.72 -3.35
C LEU A 114 16.11 -1.91 -3.68
N THR A 115 16.44 -0.90 -2.86
CA THR A 115 17.66 -0.09 -3.02
C THR A 115 18.92 -0.94 -2.89
N VAL A 116 18.99 -1.84 -1.89
CA VAL A 116 20.13 -2.76 -1.72
C VAL A 116 20.30 -3.66 -2.95
N GLN A 117 19.20 -4.19 -3.49
CA GLN A 117 19.25 -5.01 -4.71
C GLN A 117 19.74 -4.21 -5.91
N ALA A 118 19.27 -2.98 -6.09
CA ALA A 118 19.69 -2.11 -7.18
C ALA A 118 21.20 -1.79 -7.10
N LEU A 119 21.70 -1.46 -5.90
CA LEU A 119 23.13 -1.19 -5.68
C LEU A 119 24.01 -2.43 -5.94
N ARG A 120 23.59 -3.61 -5.51
CA ARG A 120 24.29 -4.87 -5.80
C ARG A 120 24.28 -5.20 -7.28
N ALA A 121 23.15 -4.99 -7.95
CA ALA A 121 23.02 -5.22 -9.39
C ALA A 121 23.92 -4.30 -10.22
N ALA A 122 24.13 -3.05 -9.76
CA ALA A 122 25.03 -2.09 -10.39
C ALA A 122 26.52 -2.41 -10.21
N GLY A 123 26.87 -3.18 -9.16
CA GLY A 123 28.23 -3.64 -8.90
C GLY A 123 29.16 -2.59 -8.30
N LYS A 124 30.49 -2.85 -8.37
CA LYS A 124 31.50 -2.05 -7.65
C LYS A 124 31.71 -0.66 -8.24
N ASN A 125 31.60 -0.52 -9.55
CA ASN A 125 31.76 0.76 -10.24
C ASN A 125 30.45 1.54 -10.27
N LEU A 126 30.05 2.04 -9.12
CA LEU A 126 28.76 2.67 -8.93
C LEU A 126 28.73 4.07 -9.58
N THR A 127 27.98 4.18 -10.66
CA THR A 127 27.66 5.45 -11.32
C THR A 127 26.15 5.59 -11.45
N ARG A 128 25.64 6.82 -11.63
CA ARG A 128 24.21 7.04 -11.89
C ARG A 128 23.73 6.24 -13.10
N ALA A 129 24.46 6.29 -14.21
CA ALA A 129 24.13 5.57 -15.43
C ALA A 129 24.14 4.04 -15.22
N GLY A 130 25.15 3.52 -14.53
CA GLY A 130 25.26 2.09 -14.21
C GLY A 130 24.12 1.61 -13.31
N LEU A 131 23.73 2.40 -12.30
CA LEU A 131 22.61 2.09 -11.43
C LEU A 131 21.29 2.05 -12.23
N MET A 132 21.04 3.04 -13.06
CA MET A 132 19.84 3.08 -13.91
C MET A 132 19.77 1.88 -14.86
N ALA A 133 20.88 1.57 -15.55
CA ALA A 133 20.96 0.42 -16.44
C ALA A 133 20.72 -0.91 -15.69
N ALA A 134 21.23 -1.05 -14.48
CA ALA A 134 21.00 -2.23 -13.65
C ALA A 134 19.53 -2.39 -13.25
N ILE A 135 18.86 -1.29 -12.87
CA ILE A 135 17.41 -1.30 -12.56
C ILE A 135 16.59 -1.64 -13.80
N GLU A 136 16.90 -1.06 -14.95
CA GLU A 136 16.22 -1.35 -16.21
C GLU A 136 16.33 -2.82 -16.63
N ALA A 137 17.52 -3.41 -16.45
CA ALA A 137 17.79 -4.78 -16.86
C ALA A 137 17.28 -5.85 -15.87
N LYS A 138 17.29 -5.55 -14.58
CA LYS A 138 17.06 -6.55 -13.53
C LYS A 138 15.91 -6.20 -12.58
N GLY A 139 15.47 -4.95 -12.51
CA GLY A 139 14.56 -4.45 -11.48
C GLY A 139 13.22 -5.18 -11.42
N SER A 140 12.69 -5.64 -12.55
CA SER A 140 11.46 -6.43 -12.59
C SER A 140 11.54 -7.78 -11.87
N LYS A 141 12.76 -8.26 -11.60
CA LYS A 141 13.03 -9.54 -10.91
C LYS A 141 13.44 -9.37 -9.44
N PHE A 142 13.53 -8.14 -8.95
CA PHE A 142 13.91 -7.91 -7.55
C PHE A 142 12.87 -8.50 -6.59
N ALA A 143 13.35 -9.01 -5.47
CA ALA A 143 12.50 -9.43 -4.38
C ALA A 143 11.85 -8.20 -3.74
N SER A 144 10.56 -8.28 -3.48
CA SER A 144 9.76 -7.19 -2.94
C SER A 144 8.64 -7.72 -2.06
N ALA A 145 8.29 -6.98 -1.03
CA ALA A 145 7.07 -7.24 -0.27
C ALA A 145 5.80 -6.99 -1.10
N GLY A 146 5.91 -6.30 -2.24
CA GLY A 146 4.78 -6.04 -3.13
C GLY A 146 4.07 -7.31 -3.57
N LEU A 147 2.74 -7.29 -3.51
CA LEU A 147 1.88 -8.38 -4.00
C LEU A 147 1.69 -8.33 -5.51
N VAL A 148 2.21 -7.29 -6.15
CA VAL A 148 2.08 -7.00 -7.59
C VAL A 148 3.46 -6.98 -8.25
N PRO A 149 3.56 -7.19 -9.57
CA PRO A 149 4.84 -7.21 -10.25
C PRO A 149 5.52 -5.83 -10.23
N LEU A 150 6.84 -5.85 -10.23
CA LEU A 150 7.64 -4.66 -10.49
C LEU A 150 7.71 -4.40 -12.00
N GLY A 151 7.47 -3.15 -12.40
CA GLY A 151 7.35 -2.75 -13.79
C GLY A 151 8.59 -2.12 -14.42
N TYR A 152 9.74 -2.19 -13.74
CA TYR A 152 10.98 -1.59 -14.26
C TYR A 152 11.42 -2.22 -15.58
N SER A 153 11.68 -1.39 -16.58
CA SER A 153 12.21 -1.79 -17.86
C SER A 153 12.93 -0.60 -18.55
N ALA A 154 13.50 -0.81 -19.73
CA ALA A 154 14.09 0.25 -20.52
C ALA A 154 13.07 1.35 -20.93
N THR A 155 11.79 1.00 -20.98
CA THR A 155 10.69 1.90 -21.39
C THR A 155 9.78 2.31 -20.25
N SER A 156 9.92 1.73 -19.04
CA SER A 156 9.09 2.03 -17.88
C SER A 156 9.90 2.33 -16.63
N ARG A 157 9.56 3.44 -15.97
CA ARG A 157 10.10 3.84 -14.66
C ARG A 157 9.13 3.54 -13.52
N VAL A 158 8.03 2.87 -13.80
CA VAL A 158 7.01 2.57 -12.79
C VAL A 158 7.50 1.43 -11.91
N GLY A 159 7.48 1.65 -10.59
CA GLY A 159 7.93 0.66 -9.61
C GLY A 159 6.99 -0.55 -9.53
N TYR A 160 5.69 -0.31 -9.38
CA TYR A 160 4.69 -1.37 -9.25
C TYR A 160 3.61 -1.25 -10.32
N ASN A 161 3.34 -2.34 -11.04
CA ASN A 161 2.36 -2.40 -12.12
C ASN A 161 1.08 -3.10 -11.68
N GLY A 162 0.49 -2.66 -10.58
CA GLY A 162 -0.77 -3.24 -10.14
C GLY A 162 -1.18 -2.85 -8.73
N TYR A 163 -2.26 -3.47 -8.29
CA TYR A 163 -2.84 -3.24 -6.96
C TYR A 163 -3.75 -4.41 -6.56
N TRP A 164 -4.08 -4.45 -5.31
CA TRP A 164 -5.18 -5.23 -4.77
C TRP A 164 -6.14 -4.31 -4.03
N VAL A 165 -7.41 -4.70 -3.95
CA VAL A 165 -8.44 -3.91 -3.27
C VAL A 165 -8.64 -4.48 -1.88
N SER A 166 -8.55 -3.62 -0.88
CA SER A 166 -8.76 -3.93 0.52
C SER A 166 -10.01 -3.25 1.07
N GLN A 167 -10.53 -3.80 2.14
CA GLN A 167 -11.53 -3.17 2.99
C GLN A 167 -11.00 -3.17 4.42
N LEU A 168 -10.99 -1.99 5.06
CA LEU A 168 -10.60 -1.87 6.45
C LEU A 168 -11.70 -2.45 7.36
N ASN A 169 -11.29 -3.10 8.44
CA ASN A 169 -12.18 -3.44 9.52
C ASN A 169 -12.03 -2.44 10.71
N ALA A 170 -12.86 -2.56 11.72
CA ALA A 170 -12.84 -1.68 12.90
C ALA A 170 -11.52 -1.74 13.70
N LYS A 171 -10.67 -2.76 13.50
CA LYS A 171 -9.32 -2.85 14.07
C LYS A 171 -8.27 -2.15 13.22
N GLY A 172 -8.67 -1.59 12.09
CA GLY A 172 -7.77 -0.96 11.12
C GLY A 172 -6.90 -1.98 10.36
N GLU A 173 -7.37 -3.22 10.21
CA GLU A 173 -6.73 -4.23 9.38
C GLU A 173 -7.32 -4.17 7.97
N GLY A 174 -6.46 -4.16 6.95
CA GLY A 174 -6.85 -4.28 5.56
C GLY A 174 -7.11 -5.73 5.18
N LYS A 175 -8.36 -6.07 4.92
CA LYS A 175 -8.76 -7.41 4.44
C LYS A 175 -9.06 -7.35 2.95
N PRO A 176 -8.85 -8.42 2.18
CA PRO A 176 -9.24 -8.47 0.78
C PRO A 176 -10.72 -8.13 0.60
N TYR A 177 -11.01 -7.17 -0.28
CA TYR A 177 -12.38 -6.84 -0.63
C TYR A 177 -13.10 -8.05 -1.21
N GLY A 178 -14.30 -8.35 -0.73
CA GLY A 178 -15.04 -9.56 -1.14
C GLY A 178 -14.47 -10.88 -0.57
N GLY A 179 -13.53 -10.82 0.40
CA GLY A 179 -13.03 -11.98 1.15
C GLY A 179 -11.95 -12.79 0.45
N LYS A 180 -11.63 -12.53 -0.82
CA LYS A 180 -10.57 -13.21 -1.58
C LYS A 180 -9.55 -12.20 -2.12
N LEU A 181 -8.28 -12.47 -1.89
CA LEU A 181 -7.20 -11.67 -2.48
C LEU A 181 -7.21 -11.85 -4.00
N VAL A 182 -7.41 -10.74 -4.71
CA VAL A 182 -7.29 -10.65 -6.17
C VAL A 182 -6.29 -9.55 -6.47
N ILE A 183 -5.27 -9.89 -7.25
CA ILE A 183 -4.26 -8.96 -7.71
C ILE A 183 -4.64 -8.49 -9.11
N TYR A 184 -4.63 -7.20 -9.31
CA TYR A 184 -4.87 -6.57 -10.61
C TYR A 184 -3.58 -5.98 -11.12
N THR A 185 -3.29 -6.18 -12.39
CA THR A 185 -2.16 -5.55 -13.08
C THR A 185 -2.65 -4.53 -14.09
N THR A 186 -1.83 -3.51 -14.32
CA THR A 186 -2.06 -2.47 -15.32
C THR A 186 -0.77 -2.25 -16.10
N ASP A 187 -0.86 -1.63 -17.27
CA ASP A 187 0.31 -1.15 -18.01
C ASP A 187 0.82 0.21 -17.49
N SER A 188 0.25 0.69 -16.37
CA SER A 188 0.50 2.03 -15.80
C SER A 188 0.06 3.19 -16.70
N GLY A 189 -0.81 2.92 -17.64
CA GLY A 189 -1.39 3.87 -18.60
C GLY A 189 -2.88 3.69 -18.77
N ALA A 190 -3.37 3.87 -19.98
CA ALA A 190 -4.78 3.75 -20.35
C ALA A 190 -5.20 2.32 -20.75
N GLY A 191 -4.31 1.35 -20.62
CA GLY A 191 -4.57 -0.05 -20.95
C GLY A 191 -5.54 -0.75 -20.00
N ALA A 192 -5.94 -1.94 -20.37
CA ALA A 192 -6.87 -2.74 -19.60
C ALA A 192 -6.30 -3.14 -18.23
N VAL A 193 -7.18 -3.18 -17.24
CA VAL A 193 -6.87 -3.78 -15.94
C VAL A 193 -7.17 -5.26 -16.01
N GLU A 194 -6.20 -6.09 -15.69
CA GLU A 194 -6.31 -7.55 -15.79
C GLU A 194 -6.04 -8.22 -14.44
N VAL A 195 -6.64 -9.39 -14.23
CA VAL A 195 -6.29 -10.22 -13.07
C VAL A 195 -4.89 -10.80 -13.28
N SER A 196 -4.00 -10.55 -12.33
CA SER A 196 -2.62 -10.97 -12.41
C SER A 196 -2.43 -12.43 -12.04
N THR A 197 -1.56 -13.11 -12.77
CA THR A 197 -1.00 -14.43 -12.41
C THR A 197 0.37 -14.32 -11.72
N PHE A 198 0.77 -13.14 -11.32
CA PHE A 198 2.07 -12.88 -10.69
C PHE A 198 2.26 -13.71 -9.43
N VAL A 199 3.39 -14.38 -9.36
CA VAL A 199 3.84 -15.09 -8.17
C VAL A 199 5.02 -14.30 -7.58
N ARG A 200 4.82 -13.77 -6.39
CA ARG A 200 5.82 -12.98 -5.68
C ARG A 200 7.06 -13.82 -5.38
N PRO A 201 8.28 -13.32 -5.63
CA PRO A 201 9.50 -13.99 -5.22
C PRO A 201 9.50 -14.34 -3.73
N THR A 202 10.09 -15.48 -3.37
CA THR A 202 10.22 -15.88 -1.96
C THR A 202 11.03 -14.84 -1.18
N MET A 203 10.64 -14.60 0.07
CA MET A 203 11.38 -13.70 0.96
C MET A 203 12.85 -14.15 1.05
N PRO A 204 13.81 -13.27 0.77
CA PRO A 204 15.22 -13.58 0.88
C PRO A 204 15.59 -14.02 2.30
N LYS A 205 16.45 -15.04 2.41
CA LYS A 205 16.90 -15.53 3.70
C LYS A 205 17.55 -14.41 4.52
N ASN A 206 17.15 -14.26 5.78
CA ASN A 206 17.56 -13.18 6.67
C ASN A 206 17.26 -11.74 6.16
N GLY A 207 16.29 -11.61 5.26
CA GLY A 207 15.93 -10.30 4.69
C GLY A 207 16.98 -9.72 3.74
N ILE A 208 18.03 -10.48 3.40
CA ILE A 208 19.13 -10.01 2.54
C ILE A 208 18.97 -10.62 1.16
N PRO A 209 18.67 -9.82 0.12
CA PRO A 209 18.61 -10.32 -1.24
C PRO A 209 19.98 -10.82 -1.71
N THR A 210 20.03 -12.02 -2.26
CA THR A 210 21.28 -12.65 -2.77
C THR A 210 21.37 -12.65 -4.29
N ASN A 211 20.27 -12.38 -4.97
CA ASN A 211 20.08 -12.53 -6.41
C ASN A 211 19.98 -11.20 -7.14
N SER A 212 20.87 -10.32 -6.85
CA SER A 212 20.98 -9.04 -7.56
C SER A 212 21.99 -9.07 -8.69
#